data_a2809477a54886850e0c931eba2b6b11
#
_entry.id   a2809477a54886850e0c931eba2b6b11
#
_cell.length_a   1.000
_cell.length_b   1.000
_cell.length_c   1.000
_cell.angle_alpha   90.00
_cell.angle_beta   90.00
_cell.angle_gamma   90.00
#
_symmetry.space_group_name_H-M   'P 1'
#
loop_
_entity.id
_entity.type
_entity.pdbx_description
1 polymer ?
#
loop_
_entity_poly.entity_id
_entity_poly.type
_entity_poly.pdbx_seq_one_letter_code
_entity_poly.pdbx_strand_id
1 'polypeptide(L)'
;MITVKDTVHDHIEIGGVAADLLDTPAVQRLRHVKQLGTVQLVYPSANHTRFEHSLGVYHLASRALDHLGIAGVQADRIEAAAMLHDVGHGPFSHNLEALTHRRTGKYHDDVEELLTTGAVGEVLREHGLDPETIAGLVAGEGRYGQLVSGELDIDRMDYLVRDAYHTGVPYGTIDTERFVRELTFVEPDASADANEGPTLVLDEGNVQTAESLLLARALMNPVVYTHQVARISKAMLRRAAGNLLDATATTAAELRRMDDHDFLAAIRDCPETAELSRRYDERDLYKLAVWAEYDDVPDQIHEADHETAVALEREIADEAGVDREHAVLDIPSEPSMRESTARVTVNGEVRRLERQSPLVSALRTAQHNQWRLGVYAPAPATDRVGRAAADVLGLDPDGLVTEVRGAMPTTLDEFE
;
A
#
# COMPACT_ATOMS: atom_id res chain seq x y z
N MET A 1 22.15 -9.90 -20.17
CA MET A 1 21.27 -10.73 -19.31
C MET A 1 21.89 -10.80 -17.93
N ILE A 2 21.15 -10.44 -16.91
CA ILE A 2 21.54 -10.42 -15.49
C ILE A 2 20.70 -11.47 -14.79
N THR A 3 21.28 -12.26 -13.88
CA THR A 3 20.53 -13.24 -13.08
C THR A 3 20.62 -12.83 -11.62
N VAL A 4 19.47 -12.70 -10.96
CA VAL A 4 19.35 -12.33 -9.55
C VAL A 4 18.72 -13.50 -8.80
N LYS A 5 19.25 -13.85 -7.62
CA LYS A 5 18.60 -14.79 -6.69
C LYS A 5 17.53 -14.05 -5.91
N ASP A 6 16.29 -14.54 -5.97
CA ASP A 6 15.15 -14.00 -5.26
C ASP A 6 14.60 -15.02 -4.24
N THR A 7 14.02 -14.53 -3.15
CA THR A 7 13.51 -15.41 -2.08
C THR A 7 12.16 -16.04 -2.40
N VAL A 8 11.42 -15.44 -3.35
CA VAL A 8 10.06 -15.86 -3.74
C VAL A 8 10.08 -16.59 -5.07
N HIS A 9 10.77 -16.03 -6.06
CA HIS A 9 10.78 -16.53 -7.44
C HIS A 9 12.04 -17.34 -7.80
N ASP A 10 12.88 -17.67 -6.83
CA ASP A 10 14.15 -18.41 -6.97
C ASP A 10 15.18 -17.64 -7.81
N HIS A 11 15.15 -17.68 -9.11
CA HIS A 11 16.05 -16.96 -10.01
C HIS A 11 15.26 -16.10 -10.98
N ILE A 12 15.59 -14.82 -11.01
CA ILE A 12 15.01 -13.86 -11.96
C ILE A 12 16.07 -13.52 -13.00
N GLU A 13 15.77 -13.81 -14.25
CA GLU A 13 16.59 -13.44 -15.41
C GLU A 13 16.09 -12.10 -15.95
N ILE A 14 16.98 -11.11 -16.05
CA ILE A 14 16.66 -9.74 -16.45
C ILE A 14 17.41 -9.44 -17.75
N GLY A 15 16.68 -9.05 -18.77
CA GLY A 15 17.24 -8.73 -20.09
C GLY A 15 16.64 -7.47 -20.70
N GLY A 16 17.05 -7.18 -21.93
CA GLY A 16 16.48 -6.06 -22.68
C GLY A 16 16.51 -4.73 -21.93
N VAL A 17 15.47 -3.94 -22.13
CA VAL A 17 15.30 -2.63 -21.49
C VAL A 17 15.32 -2.70 -19.96
N ALA A 18 14.76 -3.75 -19.38
CA ALA A 18 14.70 -3.92 -17.92
C ALA A 18 16.10 -4.05 -17.30
N ALA A 19 17.06 -4.66 -17.99
CA ALA A 19 18.45 -4.76 -17.52
C ALA A 19 19.14 -3.38 -17.44
N ASP A 20 18.88 -2.50 -18.40
CA ASP A 20 19.46 -1.18 -18.44
C ASP A 20 18.73 -0.22 -17.46
N LEU A 21 17.41 -0.38 -17.28
CA LEU A 21 16.63 0.34 -16.29
C LEU A 21 17.03 -0.02 -14.86
N LEU A 22 17.38 -1.29 -14.62
CA LEU A 22 17.79 -1.78 -13.30
C LEU A 22 18.92 -0.93 -12.68
N ASP A 23 19.89 -0.50 -13.47
CA ASP A 23 21.06 0.25 -13.01
C ASP A 23 20.80 1.77 -12.92
N THR A 24 19.59 2.24 -13.21
CA THR A 24 19.26 3.66 -13.06
C THR A 24 19.14 4.06 -11.59
N PRO A 25 19.51 5.30 -11.22
CA PRO A 25 19.39 5.78 -9.84
C PRO A 25 17.98 5.67 -9.28
N ALA A 26 16.94 5.84 -10.10
CA ALA A 26 15.54 5.76 -9.68
C ALA A 26 15.17 4.35 -9.20
N VAL A 27 15.56 3.31 -9.94
CA VAL A 27 15.32 1.91 -9.55
C VAL A 27 16.23 1.52 -8.38
N GLN A 28 17.52 1.93 -8.39
CA GLN A 28 18.44 1.62 -7.29
C GLN A 28 18.00 2.25 -5.95
N ARG A 29 17.37 3.43 -5.95
CA ARG A 29 16.79 4.06 -4.75
C ARG A 29 15.78 3.14 -4.06
N LEU A 30 15.04 2.32 -4.80
CA LEU A 30 14.03 1.41 -4.23
C LEU A 30 14.64 0.37 -3.28
N ARG A 31 15.96 0.10 -3.32
CA ARG A 31 16.66 -0.74 -2.33
C ARG A 31 16.58 -0.18 -0.91
N HIS A 32 16.29 1.10 -0.80
CA HIS A 32 16.24 1.84 0.46
C HIS A 32 14.81 2.27 0.83
N VAL A 33 13.79 1.81 0.09
CA VAL A 33 12.37 2.04 0.39
C VAL A 33 11.72 0.71 0.77
N LYS A 34 11.36 0.57 2.04
CA LYS A 34 10.71 -0.66 2.54
C LYS A 34 9.32 -0.85 1.95
N GLN A 35 9.04 -2.06 1.46
CA GLN A 35 7.74 -2.42 0.89
C GLN A 35 6.60 -2.18 1.87
N LEU A 36 6.74 -2.64 3.09
CA LEU A 36 5.70 -2.58 4.14
C LEU A 36 5.89 -1.42 5.13
N GLY A 37 6.69 -0.41 4.78
CA GLY A 37 6.92 0.76 5.62
C GLY A 37 7.43 0.38 7.02
N THR A 38 6.60 0.56 8.06
CA THR A 38 6.98 0.33 9.46
C THR A 38 6.60 -1.04 10.01
N VAL A 39 6.13 -1.95 9.19
CA VAL A 39 5.63 -3.28 9.61
C VAL A 39 6.73 -4.14 10.27
N GLN A 40 8.02 -3.89 9.98
CA GLN A 40 9.14 -4.54 10.68
C GLN A 40 9.15 -4.29 12.21
N LEU A 41 8.44 -3.28 12.70
CA LEU A 41 8.27 -3.07 14.15
C LEU A 41 7.35 -4.11 14.80
N VAL A 42 6.60 -4.87 13.98
CA VAL A 42 5.73 -5.99 14.37
C VAL A 42 6.36 -7.32 13.93
N TYR A 43 6.76 -7.40 12.68
CA TYR A 43 7.36 -8.58 12.03
C TYR A 43 8.82 -8.28 11.70
N PRO A 44 9.79 -8.64 12.56
CA PRO A 44 11.19 -8.20 12.42
C PRO A 44 11.86 -8.63 11.11
N SER A 45 11.38 -9.69 10.45
CA SER A 45 11.86 -10.15 9.15
C SER A 45 11.28 -9.40 7.95
N ALA A 46 10.23 -8.59 8.13
CA ALA A 46 9.60 -7.80 7.08
C ALA A 46 10.43 -6.57 6.70
N ASN A 47 11.63 -6.81 6.17
CA ASN A 47 12.59 -5.76 5.77
C ASN A 47 12.81 -5.68 4.26
N HIS A 48 12.09 -6.47 3.47
CA HIS A 48 12.17 -6.43 2.01
C HIS A 48 11.76 -5.05 1.47
N THR A 49 12.29 -4.76 0.32
CA THR A 49 12.25 -3.43 -0.28
C THR A 49 11.43 -3.43 -1.56
N ARG A 50 11.05 -2.26 -2.02
CA ARG A 50 10.39 -2.09 -3.32
C ARG A 50 11.26 -2.51 -4.49
N PHE A 51 12.57 -2.56 -4.31
CA PHE A 51 13.47 -3.10 -5.32
C PHE A 51 13.23 -4.59 -5.58
N GLU A 52 13.17 -5.40 -4.52
CA GLU A 52 12.92 -6.85 -4.64
C GLU A 52 11.51 -7.11 -5.21
N HIS A 53 10.55 -6.30 -4.80
CA HIS A 53 9.20 -6.34 -5.34
C HIS A 53 9.15 -5.99 -6.83
N SER A 54 9.80 -4.89 -7.27
CA SER A 54 9.86 -4.52 -8.69
C SER A 54 10.50 -5.63 -9.56
N LEU A 55 11.50 -6.34 -9.02
CA LEU A 55 12.07 -7.51 -9.71
C LEU A 55 11.05 -8.65 -9.83
N GLY A 56 10.26 -8.91 -8.79
CA GLY A 56 9.21 -9.94 -8.81
C GLY A 56 8.09 -9.59 -9.78
N VAL A 57 7.65 -8.33 -9.80
CA VAL A 57 6.64 -7.84 -10.75
C VAL A 57 7.14 -7.95 -12.19
N TYR A 58 8.38 -7.55 -12.46
CA TYR A 58 9.01 -7.77 -13.77
C TYR A 58 9.04 -9.26 -14.15
N HIS A 59 9.42 -10.14 -13.23
CA HIS A 59 9.46 -11.58 -13.48
C HIS A 59 8.08 -12.13 -13.86
N LEU A 60 7.05 -11.79 -13.10
CA LEU A 60 5.67 -12.23 -13.39
C LEU A 60 5.15 -11.61 -14.70
N ALA A 61 5.53 -10.35 -15.00
CA ALA A 61 5.23 -9.72 -16.29
C ALA A 61 5.80 -10.52 -17.46
N SER A 62 7.10 -10.82 -17.43
CA SER A 62 7.78 -11.58 -18.50
C SER A 62 7.11 -12.95 -18.71
N ARG A 63 6.77 -13.66 -17.63
CA ARG A 63 6.05 -14.93 -17.71
C ARG A 63 4.64 -14.81 -18.30
N ALA A 64 3.92 -13.75 -17.90
CA ALA A 64 2.59 -13.48 -18.44
C ALA A 64 2.65 -13.14 -19.94
N LEU A 65 3.64 -12.36 -20.36
CA LEU A 65 3.87 -12.01 -21.76
C LEU A 65 4.18 -13.25 -22.61
N ASP A 66 5.04 -14.16 -22.12
CA ASP A 66 5.33 -15.43 -22.77
C ASP A 66 4.07 -16.28 -22.92
N HIS A 67 3.26 -16.39 -21.86
CA HIS A 67 2.01 -17.14 -21.88
C HIS A 67 0.99 -16.56 -22.88
N LEU A 68 0.84 -15.23 -22.87
CA LEU A 68 -0.10 -14.50 -23.73
C LEU A 68 0.40 -14.38 -25.19
N GLY A 69 1.63 -14.80 -25.49
CA GLY A 69 2.24 -14.67 -26.81
C GLY A 69 2.49 -13.22 -27.23
N ILE A 70 2.67 -12.31 -26.26
CA ILE A 70 2.97 -10.90 -26.51
C ILE A 70 4.49 -10.74 -26.61
N ALA A 71 4.98 -10.21 -27.73
CA ALA A 71 6.41 -10.11 -28.02
C ALA A 71 6.78 -8.76 -28.65
N GLY A 72 8.10 -8.53 -28.80
CA GLY A 72 8.65 -7.32 -29.42
C GLY A 72 8.35 -6.07 -28.60
N VAL A 73 8.19 -4.93 -29.26
CA VAL A 73 8.03 -3.62 -28.60
C VAL A 73 6.90 -3.56 -27.57
N GLN A 74 5.87 -4.38 -27.70
CA GLN A 74 4.79 -4.42 -26.71
C GLN A 74 5.24 -5.12 -25.43
N ALA A 75 6.02 -6.20 -25.55
CA ALA A 75 6.62 -6.84 -24.39
C ALA A 75 7.62 -5.90 -23.71
N ASP A 76 8.51 -5.26 -24.46
CA ASP A 76 9.48 -4.30 -23.92
C ASP A 76 8.79 -3.17 -23.12
N ARG A 77 7.64 -2.68 -23.61
CA ARG A 77 6.86 -1.66 -22.90
C ARG A 77 6.31 -2.15 -21.56
N ILE A 78 5.74 -3.35 -21.53
CA ILE A 78 5.17 -3.91 -20.29
C ILE A 78 6.28 -4.27 -19.31
N GLU A 79 7.39 -4.84 -19.78
CA GLU A 79 8.56 -5.14 -18.93
C GLU A 79 9.15 -3.86 -18.33
N ALA A 80 9.27 -2.77 -19.11
CA ALA A 80 9.70 -1.49 -18.62
C ALA A 80 8.73 -0.92 -17.58
N ALA A 81 7.42 -0.96 -17.83
CA ALA A 81 6.40 -0.49 -16.90
C ALA A 81 6.42 -1.31 -15.60
N ALA A 82 6.53 -2.63 -15.69
CA ALA A 82 6.64 -3.52 -14.53
C ALA A 82 7.90 -3.24 -13.68
N MET A 83 9.04 -2.95 -14.28
CA MET A 83 10.27 -2.58 -13.58
C MET A 83 10.16 -1.21 -12.90
N LEU A 84 9.41 -0.27 -13.48
CA LEU A 84 9.34 1.13 -13.07
C LEU A 84 8.09 1.49 -12.25
N HIS A 85 7.13 0.56 -12.05
CA HIS A 85 5.82 0.89 -11.47
C HIS A 85 5.93 1.55 -10.08
N ASP A 86 6.93 1.20 -9.31
CA ASP A 86 7.14 1.64 -7.94
C ASP A 86 8.12 2.83 -7.76
N VAL A 87 8.76 3.34 -8.84
CA VAL A 87 9.79 4.39 -8.73
C VAL A 87 9.26 5.72 -8.17
N GLY A 88 7.95 5.91 -8.17
CA GLY A 88 7.30 7.09 -7.60
C GLY A 88 7.08 7.04 -6.09
N HIS A 89 7.27 5.89 -5.44
CA HIS A 89 7.12 5.79 -3.98
C HIS A 89 8.15 6.63 -3.23
N GLY A 90 7.65 7.32 -2.20
CA GLY A 90 8.48 8.04 -1.23
C GLY A 90 8.88 7.15 -0.04
N PRO A 91 9.52 7.73 0.98
CA PRO A 91 10.00 7.00 2.15
C PRO A 91 8.86 6.29 2.88
N PHE A 92 9.15 5.08 3.35
CA PHE A 92 8.17 4.21 4.02
C PHE A 92 6.91 3.92 3.18
N SER A 93 7.04 3.95 1.85
CA SER A 93 5.98 3.57 0.92
C SER A 93 4.71 4.41 1.13
N HIS A 94 3.55 3.79 1.30
CA HIS A 94 2.26 4.49 1.50
C HIS A 94 2.12 5.22 2.85
N ASN A 95 3.13 5.16 3.74
CA ASN A 95 2.99 5.76 5.07
C ASN A 95 2.87 7.28 5.01
N LEU A 96 3.59 7.93 4.09
CA LEU A 96 3.58 9.39 3.92
C LEU A 96 2.78 9.87 2.72
N GLU A 97 2.25 8.96 1.90
CA GLU A 97 1.60 9.29 0.62
C GLU A 97 0.42 10.26 0.77
N ALA A 98 -0.45 10.06 1.77
CA ALA A 98 -1.57 10.98 2.00
C ALA A 98 -1.10 12.42 2.30
N LEU A 99 0.04 12.60 2.98
CA LEU A 99 0.64 13.90 3.24
C LEU A 99 1.23 14.51 1.96
N THR A 100 2.04 13.75 1.24
CA THR A 100 2.68 14.23 0.00
C THR A 100 1.66 14.51 -1.08
N HIS A 101 0.63 13.68 -1.23
CA HIS A 101 -0.46 13.92 -2.16
C HIS A 101 -1.20 15.23 -1.85
N ARG A 102 -1.58 15.51 -0.60
CA ARG A 102 -2.23 16.79 -0.24
C ARG A 102 -1.39 18.01 -0.58
N ARG A 103 -0.07 17.90 -0.51
CA ARG A 103 0.87 19.02 -0.75
C ARG A 103 1.28 19.14 -2.22
N THR A 104 1.23 18.07 -3.01
CA THR A 104 1.74 18.03 -4.40
C THR A 104 0.69 17.69 -5.44
N GLY A 105 -0.45 17.13 -5.04
CA GLY A 105 -1.46 16.59 -5.94
C GLY A 105 -1.07 15.28 -6.62
N LYS A 106 0.07 14.67 -6.26
CA LYS A 106 0.63 13.48 -6.93
C LYS A 106 0.59 12.24 -6.04
N TYR A 107 0.16 11.10 -6.58
CA TYR A 107 0.29 9.77 -6.00
C TYR A 107 1.61 9.09 -6.45
N HIS A 108 1.86 7.88 -5.95
CA HIS A 108 3.08 7.12 -6.30
C HIS A 108 3.12 6.67 -7.75
N ASP A 109 1.97 6.43 -8.37
CA ASP A 109 1.80 6.05 -9.78
C ASP A 109 1.86 7.24 -10.76
N ASP A 110 1.83 8.48 -10.26
CA ASP A 110 2.12 9.69 -11.04
C ASP A 110 3.63 9.80 -11.31
N VAL A 111 4.13 9.00 -12.24
CA VAL A 111 5.58 8.84 -12.52
C VAL A 111 6.06 9.52 -13.80
N GLU A 112 5.18 10.12 -14.59
CA GLU A 112 5.50 10.72 -15.91
C GLU A 112 6.74 11.62 -15.87
N GLU A 113 6.81 12.55 -14.89
CA GLU A 113 7.95 13.45 -14.75
C GLU A 113 9.28 12.69 -14.48
N LEU A 114 9.21 11.57 -13.76
CA LEU A 114 10.36 10.70 -13.47
C LEU A 114 10.82 9.95 -14.71
N LEU A 115 9.88 9.51 -15.53
CA LEU A 115 10.17 8.68 -16.69
C LEU A 115 10.57 9.54 -17.90
N THR A 116 10.13 10.79 -17.96
CA THR A 116 10.46 11.70 -19.08
C THR A 116 11.82 12.36 -18.93
N THR A 117 12.42 12.37 -17.73
CA THR A 117 13.68 13.09 -17.44
C THR A 117 14.77 12.15 -16.92
N GLY A 118 16.02 12.61 -16.94
CA GLY A 118 17.18 11.91 -16.36
C GLY A 118 17.45 10.55 -16.98
N ALA A 119 18.17 9.70 -16.24
CA ALA A 119 18.68 8.42 -16.73
C ALA A 119 17.57 7.45 -17.19
N VAL A 120 16.42 7.41 -16.51
CA VAL A 120 15.30 6.56 -16.92
C VAL A 120 14.79 6.98 -18.30
N GLY A 121 14.55 8.27 -18.50
CA GLY A 121 14.09 8.79 -19.80
C GLY A 121 15.10 8.58 -20.93
N GLU A 122 16.39 8.64 -20.62
CA GLU A 122 17.47 8.34 -21.59
C GLU A 122 17.41 6.86 -22.01
N VAL A 123 17.40 5.92 -21.06
CA VAL A 123 17.32 4.48 -21.31
C VAL A 123 16.08 4.12 -22.13
N LEU A 124 14.90 4.63 -21.74
CA LEU A 124 13.66 4.35 -22.48
C LEU A 124 13.78 4.78 -23.94
N ARG A 125 14.29 5.99 -24.22
CA ARG A 125 14.46 6.48 -25.59
C ARG A 125 15.51 5.72 -26.37
N GLU A 126 16.60 5.29 -25.75
CA GLU A 126 17.63 4.44 -26.39
C GLU A 126 17.05 3.10 -26.85
N HIS A 127 16.07 2.57 -26.13
CA HIS A 127 15.31 1.38 -26.52
C HIS A 127 14.12 1.67 -27.47
N GLY A 128 13.96 2.92 -27.91
CA GLY A 128 12.86 3.31 -28.78
C GLY A 128 11.49 3.33 -28.10
N LEU A 129 11.47 3.39 -26.76
CA LEU A 129 10.25 3.45 -25.95
C LEU A 129 9.91 4.92 -25.64
N ASP A 130 8.63 5.23 -25.72
CA ASP A 130 8.11 6.55 -25.36
C ASP A 130 7.81 6.58 -23.83
N PRO A 131 8.47 7.46 -23.05
CA PRO A 131 8.29 7.54 -21.61
C PRO A 131 6.86 7.85 -21.17
N GLU A 132 6.10 8.65 -21.91
CA GLU A 132 4.70 8.98 -21.58
C GLU A 132 3.82 7.72 -21.72
N THR A 133 4.05 6.91 -22.77
CA THR A 133 3.38 5.63 -22.94
C THR A 133 3.67 4.69 -21.77
N ILE A 134 4.93 4.64 -21.30
CA ILE A 134 5.30 3.78 -20.16
C ILE A 134 4.64 4.28 -18.86
N ALA A 135 4.58 5.59 -18.64
CA ALA A 135 3.88 6.17 -17.49
C ALA A 135 2.38 5.83 -17.50
N GLY A 136 1.72 5.88 -18.65
CA GLY A 136 0.34 5.43 -18.80
C GLY A 136 0.16 3.95 -18.45
N LEU A 137 1.08 3.07 -18.87
CA LEU A 137 1.04 1.65 -18.51
C LEU A 137 1.23 1.40 -17.01
N VAL A 138 2.07 2.19 -16.33
CA VAL A 138 2.21 2.16 -14.86
C VAL A 138 0.90 2.53 -14.18
N ALA A 139 0.17 3.50 -14.71
CA ALA A 139 -1.17 3.88 -14.23
C ALA A 139 -2.29 2.88 -14.62
N GLY A 140 -1.95 1.80 -15.31
CA GLY A 140 -2.94 0.81 -15.78
C GLY A 140 -3.64 1.20 -17.08
N GLU A 141 -3.19 2.25 -17.74
CA GLU A 141 -3.77 2.78 -18.96
C GLU A 141 -3.20 2.09 -20.22
N GLY A 142 -3.87 2.33 -21.34
CA GLY A 142 -3.42 1.84 -22.64
C GLY A 142 -3.55 0.31 -22.80
N ARG A 143 -3.04 -0.18 -23.94
CA ARG A 143 -3.15 -1.60 -24.28
C ARG A 143 -2.28 -2.43 -23.33
N TYR A 144 -2.90 -3.34 -22.62
CA TYR A 144 -2.28 -4.24 -21.63
C TYR A 144 -1.83 -3.59 -20.30
N GLY A 145 -2.07 -2.30 -20.04
CA GLY A 145 -1.72 -1.66 -18.76
C GLY A 145 -2.34 -2.35 -17.56
N GLN A 146 -3.52 -2.96 -17.70
CA GLN A 146 -4.19 -3.73 -16.65
C GLN A 146 -3.36 -4.93 -16.15
N LEU A 147 -2.35 -5.38 -16.91
CA LEU A 147 -1.45 -6.43 -16.44
C LEU A 147 -0.54 -5.90 -15.33
N VAL A 148 -0.10 -4.63 -15.42
CA VAL A 148 0.77 -3.98 -14.44
C VAL A 148 -0.04 -3.42 -13.27
N SER A 149 -1.12 -2.67 -13.57
CA SER A 149 -2.00 -2.05 -12.58
C SER A 149 -3.47 -2.27 -12.97
N GLY A 150 -4.13 -3.18 -12.29
CA GLY A 150 -5.52 -3.58 -12.58
C GLY A 150 -6.17 -4.24 -11.37
N GLU A 151 -7.22 -5.01 -11.60
CA GLU A 151 -7.88 -5.78 -10.54
C GLU A 151 -7.23 -7.15 -10.29
N LEU A 152 -6.61 -7.73 -11.33
CA LEU A 152 -5.93 -9.04 -11.33
C LEU A 152 -4.50 -8.88 -11.84
N ASP A 153 -3.81 -7.86 -11.37
CA ASP A 153 -2.47 -7.49 -11.82
C ASP A 153 -1.36 -8.35 -11.20
N ILE A 154 -0.23 -8.30 -11.86
CA ILE A 154 0.99 -8.99 -11.41
C ILE A 154 1.62 -8.33 -10.18
N ASP A 155 1.36 -7.04 -9.94
CA ASP A 155 1.77 -6.33 -8.74
C ASP A 155 1.21 -7.02 -7.49
N ARG A 156 -0.13 -7.24 -7.45
CA ARG A 156 -0.77 -7.97 -6.35
C ARG A 156 -0.28 -9.39 -6.19
N MET A 157 -0.04 -10.07 -7.31
CA MET A 157 0.46 -11.44 -7.26
C MET A 157 1.82 -11.52 -6.58
N ASP A 158 2.73 -10.58 -6.86
CA ASP A 158 4.04 -10.58 -6.22
C ASP A 158 3.95 -10.14 -4.77
N TYR A 159 3.34 -8.96 -4.46
CA TYR A 159 3.42 -8.47 -3.10
C TYR A 159 2.72 -9.38 -2.09
N LEU A 160 1.60 -10.01 -2.41
CA LEU A 160 0.92 -10.92 -1.48
C LEU A 160 1.82 -12.09 -1.06
N VAL A 161 2.47 -12.74 -2.01
CA VAL A 161 3.36 -13.86 -1.74
C VAL A 161 4.64 -13.40 -1.03
N ARG A 162 5.22 -12.28 -1.47
CA ARG A 162 6.44 -11.71 -0.90
C ARG A 162 6.23 -11.23 0.52
N ASP A 163 5.13 -10.53 0.79
CA ASP A 163 4.77 -10.05 2.12
C ASP A 163 4.49 -11.22 3.08
N ALA A 164 3.77 -12.25 2.61
CA ALA A 164 3.55 -13.48 3.38
C ALA A 164 4.88 -14.16 3.75
N TYR A 165 5.80 -14.28 2.78
CA TYR A 165 7.12 -14.87 3.00
C TYR A 165 7.93 -14.09 4.05
N HIS A 166 8.04 -12.78 3.89
CA HIS A 166 8.89 -11.94 4.73
C HIS A 166 8.28 -11.63 6.11
N THR A 167 6.96 -11.64 6.25
CA THR A 167 6.30 -11.52 7.56
C THR A 167 6.19 -12.85 8.30
N GLY A 168 6.27 -13.97 7.59
CA GLY A 168 5.96 -15.30 8.12
C GLY A 168 4.46 -15.55 8.33
N VAL A 169 3.59 -14.66 7.82
CA VAL A 169 2.13 -14.78 7.89
C VAL A 169 1.63 -15.56 6.66
N PRO A 170 1.02 -16.75 6.82
CA PRO A 170 0.79 -17.66 5.70
C PRO A 170 -0.41 -17.31 4.81
N TYR A 171 -1.08 -16.19 5.06
CA TYR A 171 -2.35 -15.86 4.42
C TYR A 171 -2.24 -15.27 3.02
N GLY A 172 -1.08 -14.72 2.64
CA GLY A 172 -0.82 -14.15 1.31
C GLY A 172 -0.39 -15.17 0.26
N THR A 173 -0.31 -16.46 0.61
CA THR A 173 0.13 -17.50 -0.32
C THR A 173 -0.95 -17.79 -1.37
N ILE A 174 -0.63 -17.54 -2.64
CA ILE A 174 -1.48 -17.82 -3.80
C ILE A 174 -0.68 -18.62 -4.84
N ASP A 175 -1.38 -19.32 -5.74
CA ASP A 175 -0.77 -20.04 -6.86
C ASP A 175 -0.55 -19.08 -8.05
N THR A 176 0.55 -18.34 -8.02
CA THR A 176 0.91 -17.35 -9.04
C THR A 176 1.11 -17.97 -10.41
N GLU A 177 1.65 -19.20 -10.48
CA GLU A 177 1.84 -19.94 -11.72
C GLU A 177 0.51 -20.25 -12.41
N ARG A 178 -0.47 -20.68 -11.64
CA ARG A 178 -1.82 -20.90 -12.15
C ARG A 178 -2.46 -19.60 -12.59
N PHE A 179 -2.33 -18.54 -11.78
CA PHE A 179 -2.86 -17.23 -12.13
C PHE A 179 -2.36 -16.77 -13.50
N VAL A 180 -1.05 -16.78 -13.70
CA VAL A 180 -0.42 -16.35 -14.97
C VAL A 180 -0.91 -17.18 -16.15
N ARG A 181 -1.07 -18.50 -15.98
CA ARG A 181 -1.54 -19.38 -17.06
C ARG A 181 -3.02 -19.22 -17.42
N GLU A 182 -3.81 -18.68 -16.53
CA GLU A 182 -5.25 -18.50 -16.73
C GLU A 182 -5.59 -17.05 -17.13
N LEU A 183 -4.59 -16.15 -17.20
CA LEU A 183 -4.77 -14.79 -17.72
C LEU A 183 -5.02 -14.82 -19.22
N THR A 184 -5.98 -14.04 -19.68
CA THR A 184 -6.22 -13.79 -21.09
C THR A 184 -6.74 -12.37 -21.31
N PHE A 185 -6.64 -11.88 -22.54
CA PHE A 185 -7.23 -10.60 -22.94
C PHE A 185 -8.40 -10.87 -23.89
N VAL A 186 -9.54 -10.24 -23.56
CA VAL A 186 -10.72 -10.26 -24.43
C VAL A 186 -10.80 -8.91 -25.14
N GLU A 187 -10.78 -8.94 -26.47
CA GLU A 187 -10.95 -7.75 -27.29
C GLU A 187 -12.37 -7.19 -27.10
N PRO A 188 -12.54 -5.86 -27.11
CA PRO A 188 -13.86 -5.25 -26.99
C PRO A 188 -14.76 -5.63 -28.17
N ASP A 189 -16.07 -5.68 -27.92
CA ASP A 189 -17.05 -5.93 -28.97
C ASP A 189 -16.99 -4.88 -30.06
N ALA A 190 -17.39 -5.25 -31.28
CA ALA A 190 -17.41 -4.34 -32.45
C ALA A 190 -18.29 -3.09 -32.27
N SER A 191 -19.09 -3.03 -31.21
CA SER A 191 -19.93 -1.89 -30.81
C SER A 191 -19.30 -1.03 -29.72
N ALA A 192 -18.12 -1.41 -29.19
CA ALA A 192 -17.42 -0.63 -28.18
C ALA A 192 -16.75 0.61 -28.75
N ASP A 193 -16.47 1.60 -27.91
CA ASP A 193 -15.74 2.80 -28.30
C ASP A 193 -14.37 2.45 -28.89
N ALA A 194 -13.99 3.11 -29.96
CA ALA A 194 -12.70 2.87 -30.67
C ALA A 194 -11.45 3.05 -29.74
N ASN A 195 -11.63 3.60 -28.57
CA ASN A 195 -10.59 3.82 -27.55
C ASN A 195 -10.61 2.75 -26.43
N GLU A 196 -11.58 1.83 -26.39
CA GLU A 196 -11.55 0.71 -25.43
C GLU A 196 -10.50 -0.32 -25.85
N GLY A 197 -9.49 -0.50 -25.01
CA GLY A 197 -8.49 -1.55 -25.15
C GLY A 197 -9.03 -2.92 -24.72
N PRO A 198 -8.25 -3.99 -24.95
CA PRO A 198 -8.60 -5.32 -24.50
C PRO A 198 -8.70 -5.35 -22.96
N THR A 199 -9.63 -6.16 -22.47
CA THR A 199 -9.84 -6.33 -21.03
C THR A 199 -9.12 -7.57 -20.54
N LEU A 200 -8.34 -7.43 -19.46
CA LEU A 200 -7.72 -8.56 -18.76
C LEU A 200 -8.80 -9.35 -18.00
N VAL A 201 -8.83 -10.66 -18.21
CA VAL A 201 -9.77 -11.58 -17.57
C VAL A 201 -9.05 -12.87 -17.16
N LEU A 202 -9.64 -13.61 -16.21
CA LEU A 202 -9.31 -15.02 -16.03
C LEU A 202 -10.20 -15.88 -16.92
N ASP A 203 -9.59 -16.88 -17.55
CA ASP A 203 -10.28 -17.80 -18.45
C ASP A 203 -11.32 -18.65 -17.72
N GLU A 204 -12.17 -19.34 -18.49
CA GLU A 204 -13.32 -20.09 -17.99
C GLU A 204 -12.95 -21.14 -16.93
N GLY A 205 -13.77 -21.23 -15.88
CA GLY A 205 -13.54 -22.18 -14.79
C GLY A 205 -12.62 -21.68 -13.67
N ASN A 206 -12.14 -20.42 -13.73
CA ASN A 206 -11.15 -19.88 -12.78
C ASN A 206 -11.70 -18.85 -11.78
N VAL A 207 -12.99 -18.87 -11.49
CA VAL A 207 -13.60 -18.04 -10.44
C VAL A 207 -12.88 -18.23 -9.10
N GLN A 208 -12.58 -19.48 -8.71
CA GLN A 208 -11.90 -19.80 -7.46
C GLN A 208 -10.45 -19.29 -7.42
N THR A 209 -9.79 -19.20 -8.58
CA THR A 209 -8.45 -18.60 -8.68
C THR A 209 -8.53 -17.10 -8.33
N ALA A 210 -9.49 -16.37 -8.90
CA ALA A 210 -9.73 -14.96 -8.52
C ALA A 210 -10.11 -14.83 -7.03
N GLU A 211 -11.00 -15.69 -6.52
CA GLU A 211 -11.41 -15.72 -5.11
C GLU A 211 -10.21 -15.92 -4.17
N SER A 212 -9.22 -16.73 -4.55
CA SER A 212 -8.05 -16.98 -3.72
C SER A 212 -7.21 -15.73 -3.49
N LEU A 213 -7.06 -14.88 -4.51
CA LEU A 213 -6.34 -13.60 -4.40
C LEU A 213 -7.10 -12.63 -3.47
N LEU A 214 -8.42 -12.52 -3.63
CA LEU A 214 -9.24 -11.67 -2.77
C LEU A 214 -9.21 -12.13 -1.30
N LEU A 215 -9.29 -13.44 -1.09
CA LEU A 215 -9.23 -14.04 0.25
C LEU A 215 -7.86 -13.80 0.89
N ALA A 216 -6.77 -14.03 0.16
CA ALA A 216 -5.41 -13.78 0.63
C ALA A 216 -5.26 -12.32 1.09
N ARG A 217 -5.69 -11.35 0.26
CA ARG A 217 -5.64 -9.94 0.60
C ARG A 217 -6.52 -9.58 1.80
N ALA A 218 -7.76 -10.10 1.85
CA ALA A 218 -8.68 -9.85 2.96
C ALA A 218 -8.15 -10.35 4.31
N LEU A 219 -7.39 -11.45 4.32
CA LEU A 219 -6.76 -11.99 5.53
C LEU A 219 -5.45 -11.26 5.88
N MET A 220 -4.64 -10.88 4.89
CA MET A 220 -3.42 -10.11 5.11
C MET A 220 -3.70 -8.71 5.64
N ASN A 221 -4.83 -8.10 5.25
CA ASN A 221 -5.15 -6.72 5.58
C ASN A 221 -5.17 -6.44 7.09
N PRO A 222 -5.98 -7.09 7.94
CA PRO A 222 -6.01 -6.82 9.39
C PRO A 222 -4.75 -7.27 10.12
N VAL A 223 -4.09 -8.32 9.63
CA VAL A 223 -2.94 -8.93 10.31
C VAL A 223 -1.65 -8.19 10.00
N VAL A 224 -1.45 -7.74 8.76
CA VAL A 224 -0.20 -7.10 8.31
C VAL A 224 -0.42 -5.62 7.97
N TYR A 225 -1.26 -5.31 6.97
CA TYR A 225 -1.32 -3.96 6.38
C TYR A 225 -1.96 -2.91 7.29
N THR A 226 -2.95 -3.30 8.08
CA THR A 226 -3.64 -2.42 9.03
C THR A 226 -3.43 -2.81 10.50
N HIS A 227 -2.34 -3.56 10.78
CA HIS A 227 -1.99 -3.92 12.15
C HIS A 227 -1.84 -2.65 13.01
N GLN A 228 -2.45 -2.65 14.21
CA GLN A 228 -2.52 -1.44 15.06
C GLN A 228 -1.15 -0.78 15.32
N VAL A 229 -0.08 -1.55 15.57
CA VAL A 229 1.26 -1.00 15.81
C VAL A 229 1.83 -0.36 14.55
N ALA A 230 1.59 -0.95 13.38
CA ALA A 230 1.99 -0.35 12.10
C ALA A 230 1.24 0.96 11.84
N ARG A 231 -0.06 1.02 12.16
CA ARG A 231 -0.86 2.25 12.06
C ARG A 231 -0.38 3.34 13.01
N ILE A 232 -0.08 3.00 14.27
CA ILE A 232 0.48 3.94 15.26
C ILE A 232 1.80 4.52 14.74
N SER A 233 2.74 3.69 14.33
CA SER A 233 4.04 4.14 13.84
C SER A 233 3.93 4.95 12.54
N LYS A 234 3.05 4.55 11.63
CA LYS A 234 2.70 5.34 10.43
C LYS A 234 2.19 6.74 10.79
N ALA A 235 1.26 6.83 11.74
CA ALA A 235 0.68 8.09 12.18
C ALA A 235 1.74 9.00 12.83
N MET A 236 2.64 8.45 13.66
CA MET A 236 3.77 9.17 14.24
C MET A 236 4.75 9.69 13.18
N LEU A 237 5.13 8.86 12.21
CA LEU A 237 6.02 9.29 11.11
C LEU A 237 5.35 10.33 10.21
N ARG A 238 4.05 10.21 9.95
CA ARG A 238 3.29 11.21 9.19
C ARG A 238 3.24 12.56 9.93
N ARG A 239 3.11 12.55 11.26
CA ARG A 239 3.20 13.76 12.10
C ARG A 239 4.62 14.36 12.02
N ALA A 240 5.66 13.54 12.16
CA ALA A 240 7.04 13.99 12.02
C ALA A 240 7.33 14.59 10.64
N ALA A 241 6.83 13.97 9.57
CA ALA A 241 6.96 14.50 8.22
C ALA A 241 6.25 15.86 8.04
N GLY A 242 5.06 16.03 8.62
CA GLY A 242 4.35 17.31 8.63
C GLY A 242 5.16 18.39 9.33
N ASN A 243 5.65 18.13 10.54
CA ASN A 243 6.48 19.05 11.32
C ASN A 243 7.77 19.40 10.58
N LEU A 244 8.44 18.42 9.93
CA LEU A 244 9.63 18.65 9.12
C LEU A 244 9.36 19.65 7.99
N LEU A 245 8.26 19.43 7.24
CA LEU A 245 7.87 20.31 6.13
C LEU A 245 7.50 21.72 6.58
N ASP A 246 6.92 21.87 7.76
CA ASP A 246 6.50 23.16 8.29
C ASP A 246 7.67 23.91 8.98
N ALA A 247 8.66 23.21 9.51
CA ALA A 247 9.80 23.80 10.25
C ALA A 247 11.05 24.06 9.38
N THR A 248 11.16 23.42 8.21
CA THR A 248 12.37 23.49 7.38
C THR A 248 12.05 23.98 5.96
N ALA A 249 13.11 24.16 5.15
CA ALA A 249 12.96 24.46 3.72
C ALA A 249 12.65 23.22 2.86
N THR A 250 12.59 22.03 3.45
CA THR A 250 12.26 20.79 2.72
C THR A 250 10.86 20.87 2.13
N THR A 251 10.76 20.68 0.83
CA THR A 251 9.48 20.66 0.13
C THR A 251 8.87 19.25 0.12
N ALA A 252 7.55 19.17 -0.05
CA ALA A 252 6.87 17.88 -0.20
C ALA A 252 7.33 17.12 -1.46
N ALA A 253 7.76 17.83 -2.50
CA ALA A 253 8.33 17.22 -3.70
C ALA A 253 9.70 16.57 -3.41
N GLU A 254 10.55 17.24 -2.63
CA GLU A 254 11.81 16.68 -2.17
C GLU A 254 11.58 15.48 -1.23
N LEU A 255 10.67 15.61 -0.26
CA LEU A 255 10.29 14.50 0.63
C LEU A 255 9.85 13.26 -0.16
N ARG A 256 9.08 13.44 -1.23
CA ARG A 256 8.65 12.34 -2.11
C ARG A 256 9.82 11.64 -2.84
N ARG A 257 10.98 12.29 -2.94
CA ARG A 257 12.20 11.74 -3.57
C ARG A 257 13.18 11.12 -2.60
N MET A 258 13.02 11.35 -1.31
CA MET A 258 13.81 10.72 -0.27
C MET A 258 13.57 9.20 -0.26
N ASP A 259 14.56 8.48 0.23
CA ASP A 259 14.37 7.12 0.70
C ASP A 259 14.11 7.09 2.22
N ASP A 260 13.99 5.90 2.81
CA ASP A 260 13.73 5.74 4.25
C ASP A 260 14.88 6.31 5.11
N HIS A 261 16.12 6.19 4.63
CA HIS A 261 17.30 6.66 5.36
C HIS A 261 17.41 8.18 5.31
N ASP A 262 17.18 8.79 4.15
CA ASP A 262 17.15 10.24 3.98
C ASP A 262 16.11 10.88 4.90
N PHE A 263 14.90 10.32 4.89
CA PHE A 263 13.82 10.82 5.74
C PHE A 263 14.13 10.68 7.23
N LEU A 264 14.63 9.52 7.67
CA LEU A 264 15.02 9.33 9.07
C LEU A 264 16.15 10.26 9.48
N ALA A 265 17.14 10.50 8.61
CA ALA A 265 18.19 11.47 8.87
C ALA A 265 17.61 12.88 9.03
N ALA A 266 16.71 13.29 8.13
CA ALA A 266 16.10 14.61 8.16
C ALA A 266 15.28 14.85 9.44
N ILE A 267 14.47 13.89 9.90
CA ILE A 267 13.67 14.04 11.13
C ILE A 267 14.52 13.94 12.40
N ARG A 268 15.69 13.29 12.37
CA ARG A 268 16.63 13.28 13.51
C ARG A 268 17.37 14.60 13.65
N ASP A 269 17.66 15.28 12.54
CA ASP A 269 18.39 16.56 12.51
C ASP A 269 17.49 17.78 12.76
N CYS A 270 16.18 17.64 12.69
CA CYS A 270 15.19 18.70 12.91
C CYS A 270 14.74 18.72 14.39
N PRO A 271 14.93 19.85 15.11
CA PRO A 271 14.53 19.95 16.52
C PRO A 271 13.04 19.69 16.76
N GLU A 272 12.16 20.14 15.85
CA GLU A 272 10.70 20.04 15.95
C GLU A 272 10.20 18.60 15.79
N THR A 273 11.05 17.69 15.30
CA THR A 273 10.74 16.28 15.14
C THR A 273 11.52 15.36 16.08
N ALA A 274 12.41 15.93 16.90
CA ALA A 274 13.38 15.18 17.72
C ALA A 274 12.72 14.16 18.66
N GLU A 275 11.59 14.50 19.29
CA GLU A 275 10.88 13.57 20.18
C GLU A 275 10.27 12.40 19.40
N LEU A 276 9.59 12.67 18.29
CA LEU A 276 8.97 11.63 17.47
C LEU A 276 10.01 10.69 16.85
N SER A 277 11.15 11.24 16.37
CA SER A 277 12.25 10.44 15.83
C SER A 277 12.90 9.56 16.90
N ARG A 278 13.18 10.10 18.10
CA ARG A 278 13.69 9.33 19.24
C ARG A 278 12.74 8.19 19.60
N ARG A 279 11.44 8.49 19.72
CA ARG A 279 10.41 7.46 20.04
C ARG A 279 10.37 6.36 18.99
N TYR A 280 10.50 6.73 17.71
CA TYR A 280 10.56 5.74 16.64
C TYR A 280 11.80 4.86 16.74
N ASP A 281 12.98 5.46 16.95
CA ASP A 281 14.26 4.74 17.06
C ASP A 281 14.30 3.82 18.28
N GLU A 282 13.77 4.25 19.41
CA GLU A 282 13.69 3.49 20.67
C GLU A 282 12.49 2.54 20.72
N ARG A 283 11.63 2.54 19.69
CA ARG A 283 10.35 1.82 19.68
C ARG A 283 9.44 2.20 20.88
N ASP A 284 9.57 3.41 21.40
CA ASP A 284 8.68 4.00 22.39
C ASP A 284 7.44 4.61 21.71
N LEU A 285 6.71 3.77 20.97
CA LEU A 285 5.56 4.19 20.18
C LEU A 285 4.40 4.63 21.07
N TYR A 286 3.58 5.52 20.56
CA TYR A 286 2.30 5.87 21.17
C TYR A 286 1.47 4.61 21.42
N LYS A 287 0.49 4.73 22.30
CA LYS A 287 -0.43 3.66 22.68
C LYS A 287 -1.81 3.97 22.15
N LEU A 288 -2.60 2.94 22.02
CA LEU A 288 -3.98 3.01 21.64
C LEU A 288 -4.80 3.62 22.78
N ALA A 289 -5.40 4.77 22.53
CA ALA A 289 -6.31 5.45 23.46
C ALA A 289 -7.79 5.13 23.13
N VAL A 290 -8.12 5.09 21.81
CA VAL A 290 -9.43 4.68 21.30
C VAL A 290 -9.25 3.74 20.12
N TRP A 291 -10.14 2.75 20.02
CA TRP A 291 -10.27 1.84 18.89
C TRP A 291 -11.75 1.55 18.68
N ALA A 292 -12.37 2.26 17.72
CA ALA A 292 -13.81 2.20 17.48
C ALA A 292 -14.13 1.47 16.17
N GLU A 293 -15.21 0.69 16.16
CA GLU A 293 -15.75 0.02 14.99
C GLU A 293 -16.47 1.01 14.06
N TYR A 294 -16.71 0.62 12.82
CA TYR A 294 -17.35 1.50 11.83
C TYR A 294 -18.70 2.01 12.33
N ASP A 295 -19.55 1.10 12.80
CA ASP A 295 -20.94 1.41 13.21
C ASP A 295 -21.02 2.23 14.52
N ASP A 296 -19.94 2.29 15.30
CA ASP A 296 -19.85 3.07 16.55
C ASP A 296 -19.36 4.51 16.32
N VAL A 297 -18.98 4.85 15.09
CA VAL A 297 -18.44 6.16 14.73
C VAL A 297 -19.51 6.98 14.00
N PRO A 298 -19.81 8.22 14.42
CA PRO A 298 -20.78 9.07 13.72
C PRO A 298 -20.38 9.37 12.26
N ASP A 299 -21.38 9.42 11.36
CA ASP A 299 -21.19 9.66 9.91
C ASP A 299 -20.31 10.88 9.60
N GLN A 300 -20.50 11.97 10.36
CA GLN A 300 -19.71 13.19 10.21
C GLN A 300 -18.20 13.00 10.44
N ILE A 301 -17.82 11.98 11.20
CA ILE A 301 -16.42 11.66 11.46
C ILE A 301 -15.86 10.81 10.30
N HIS A 302 -16.65 9.92 9.73
CA HIS A 302 -16.26 9.16 8.53
C HIS A 302 -15.95 10.09 7.34
N GLU A 303 -16.76 11.15 7.20
CA GLU A 303 -16.63 12.13 6.11
C GLU A 303 -15.60 13.25 6.41
N ALA A 304 -14.96 13.23 7.59
CA ALA A 304 -14.04 14.27 8.01
C ALA A 304 -12.83 14.39 7.06
N ASP A 305 -12.66 15.56 6.48
CA ASP A 305 -11.45 15.89 5.74
C ASP A 305 -10.24 16.13 6.68
N HIS A 306 -9.08 16.38 6.10
CA HIS A 306 -7.87 16.57 6.89
C HIS A 306 -7.94 17.78 7.84
N GLU A 307 -8.56 18.89 7.42
CA GLU A 307 -8.66 20.09 8.24
C GLU A 307 -9.55 19.84 9.45
N THR A 308 -10.68 19.16 9.24
CA THR A 308 -11.59 18.71 10.27
C THR A 308 -10.90 17.74 11.23
N ALA A 309 -10.18 16.73 10.72
CA ALA A 309 -9.44 15.78 11.55
C ALA A 309 -8.39 16.49 12.43
N VAL A 310 -7.65 17.45 11.90
CA VAL A 310 -6.69 18.27 12.67
C VAL A 310 -7.39 19.17 13.71
N ALA A 311 -8.58 19.68 13.42
CA ALA A 311 -9.36 20.45 14.39
C ALA A 311 -9.82 19.55 15.54
N LEU A 312 -10.34 18.36 15.24
CA LEU A 312 -10.72 17.36 16.26
C LEU A 312 -9.53 16.92 17.12
N GLU A 313 -8.35 16.70 16.54
CA GLU A 313 -7.13 16.39 17.30
C GLU A 313 -6.79 17.49 18.31
N ARG A 314 -6.95 18.76 17.93
CA ARG A 314 -6.71 19.92 18.83
C ARG A 314 -7.73 19.94 19.95
N GLU A 315 -8.99 19.73 19.65
CA GLU A 315 -10.06 19.70 20.63
C GLU A 315 -9.85 18.56 21.64
N ILE A 316 -9.51 17.37 21.16
CA ILE A 316 -9.15 16.22 22.01
C ILE A 316 -7.95 16.54 22.92
N ALA A 317 -6.91 17.18 22.40
CA ALA A 317 -5.72 17.52 23.17
C ALA A 317 -6.02 18.59 24.23
N ASP A 318 -6.78 19.62 23.86
CA ASP A 318 -7.21 20.70 24.77
C ASP A 318 -8.10 20.15 25.91
N GLU A 319 -9.07 19.28 25.61
CA GLU A 319 -9.94 18.60 26.59
C GLU A 319 -9.15 17.68 27.52
N ALA A 320 -8.21 16.90 26.95
CA ALA A 320 -7.35 16.00 27.72
C ALA A 320 -6.28 16.75 28.56
N GLY A 321 -6.05 18.03 28.33
CA GLY A 321 -4.99 18.82 28.96
C GLY A 321 -3.60 18.28 28.62
N VAL A 322 -3.35 17.98 27.35
CA VAL A 322 -2.06 17.50 26.82
C VAL A 322 -1.57 18.38 25.68
N ASP A 323 -0.29 18.26 25.33
CA ASP A 323 0.25 18.92 24.15
C ASP A 323 -0.44 18.35 22.89
N ARG A 324 -0.63 19.20 21.89
CA ARG A 324 -1.29 18.83 20.60
C ARG A 324 -0.63 17.66 19.90
N GLU A 325 0.67 17.51 20.05
CA GLU A 325 1.44 16.39 19.52
C GLU A 325 1.03 15.05 20.14
N HIS A 326 0.48 15.07 21.35
CA HIS A 326 0.15 13.89 22.15
C HIS A 326 -1.27 13.33 21.89
N ALA A 327 -2.01 13.89 20.96
CA ALA A 327 -3.29 13.35 20.49
C ALA A 327 -3.22 13.18 18.97
N VAL A 328 -3.29 11.95 18.48
CA VAL A 328 -3.25 11.64 17.04
C VAL A 328 -4.49 10.87 16.67
N LEU A 329 -5.29 11.45 15.79
CA LEU A 329 -6.50 10.84 15.24
C LEU A 329 -6.18 10.18 13.90
N ASP A 330 -6.54 8.91 13.74
CA ASP A 330 -6.31 8.12 12.54
C ASP A 330 -7.65 7.57 12.03
N ILE A 331 -8.21 8.26 11.05
CA ILE A 331 -9.45 7.89 10.36
C ILE A 331 -9.07 7.23 9.04
N PRO A 332 -9.23 5.92 8.88
CA PRO A 332 -9.01 5.27 7.59
C PRO A 332 -10.08 5.70 6.59
N SER A 333 -9.74 5.66 5.30
CA SER A 333 -10.73 5.77 4.24
C SER A 333 -11.76 4.64 4.30
N GLU A 334 -12.92 4.87 3.71
CA GLU A 334 -13.95 3.84 3.62
C GLU A 334 -13.41 2.53 3.01
N PRO A 335 -13.86 1.38 3.52
CA PRO A 335 -13.46 0.10 2.99
C PRO A 335 -13.85 -0.05 1.52
N SER A 336 -12.87 -0.28 0.66
CA SER A 336 -13.11 -0.52 -0.76
C SER A 336 -12.43 -1.83 -1.19
N MET A 337 -13.13 -2.60 -2.01
CA MET A 337 -12.62 -3.83 -2.61
C MET A 337 -12.68 -3.69 -4.15
N ARG A 338 -11.73 -2.94 -4.70
CA ARG A 338 -11.66 -2.72 -6.16
C ARG A 338 -11.57 -4.03 -6.94
N GLU A 339 -10.81 -4.99 -6.41
CA GLU A 339 -10.61 -6.32 -7.01
C GLU A 339 -11.91 -7.11 -7.21
N SER A 340 -12.97 -6.77 -6.50
CA SER A 340 -14.29 -7.40 -6.67
C SER A 340 -14.90 -7.12 -8.04
N THR A 341 -14.44 -6.07 -8.73
CA THR A 341 -14.86 -5.72 -10.09
C THR A 341 -14.09 -6.47 -11.16
N ALA A 342 -13.06 -7.24 -10.78
CA ALA A 342 -12.30 -8.11 -11.66
C ALA A 342 -13.21 -8.93 -12.58
N ARG A 343 -12.76 -9.19 -13.78
CA ARG A 343 -13.53 -9.87 -14.80
C ARG A 343 -13.09 -11.31 -14.97
N VAL A 344 -14.05 -12.20 -15.11
CA VAL A 344 -13.86 -13.64 -15.32
C VAL A 344 -14.74 -14.11 -16.48
N THR A 345 -14.30 -15.08 -17.23
CA THR A 345 -15.12 -15.71 -18.25
C THR A 345 -15.98 -16.80 -17.63
N VAL A 346 -17.30 -16.74 -17.85
CA VAL A 346 -18.27 -17.72 -17.37
C VAL A 346 -19.28 -18.03 -18.49
N ASN A 347 -19.35 -19.27 -18.92
CA ASN A 347 -20.17 -19.73 -20.05
C ASN A 347 -19.91 -18.92 -21.33
N GLY A 348 -18.65 -18.61 -21.61
CA GLY A 348 -18.22 -17.85 -22.78
C GLY A 348 -18.51 -16.34 -22.73
N GLU A 349 -18.99 -15.82 -21.59
CA GLU A 349 -19.26 -14.39 -21.41
C GLU A 349 -18.34 -13.78 -20.35
N VAL A 350 -17.83 -12.58 -20.58
CA VAL A 350 -17.07 -11.81 -19.60
C VAL A 350 -18.00 -11.22 -18.56
N ARG A 351 -17.81 -11.58 -17.30
CA ARG A 351 -18.64 -11.13 -16.18
C ARG A 351 -17.80 -10.59 -15.04
N ARG A 352 -18.38 -9.68 -14.24
CA ARG A 352 -17.73 -9.20 -13.02
C ARG A 352 -17.74 -10.29 -11.95
N LEU A 353 -16.61 -10.48 -11.28
CA LEU A 353 -16.43 -11.48 -10.23
C LEU A 353 -17.47 -11.35 -9.10
N GLU A 354 -17.79 -10.12 -8.69
CA GLU A 354 -18.80 -9.85 -7.66
C GLU A 354 -20.20 -10.43 -7.97
N ARG A 355 -20.50 -10.63 -9.26
CA ARG A 355 -21.78 -11.24 -9.69
C ARG A 355 -21.72 -12.75 -9.79
N GLN A 356 -20.54 -13.33 -9.73
CA GLN A 356 -20.32 -14.77 -9.89
C GLN A 356 -19.96 -15.46 -8.56
N SER A 357 -19.45 -14.70 -7.59
CA SER A 357 -18.95 -15.23 -6.33
C SER A 357 -19.71 -14.70 -5.11
N PRO A 358 -20.43 -15.57 -4.37
CA PRO A 358 -20.98 -15.21 -3.07
C PRO A 358 -19.91 -14.86 -2.03
N LEU A 359 -18.67 -15.38 -2.20
CA LEU A 359 -17.56 -15.10 -1.31
C LEU A 359 -17.20 -13.60 -1.34
N VAL A 360 -17.26 -12.96 -2.49
CA VAL A 360 -16.97 -11.52 -2.63
C VAL A 360 -17.88 -10.67 -1.72
N SER A 361 -19.17 -10.99 -1.66
CA SER A 361 -20.11 -10.27 -0.78
C SER A 361 -19.75 -10.47 0.70
N ALA A 362 -19.40 -11.71 1.09
CA ALA A 362 -18.97 -12.00 2.46
C ALA A 362 -17.66 -11.28 2.83
N LEU A 363 -16.69 -11.21 1.91
CA LEU A 363 -15.42 -10.51 2.12
C LEU A 363 -15.62 -9.00 2.24
N ARG A 364 -16.53 -8.39 1.47
CA ARG A 364 -16.88 -6.96 1.62
C ARG A 364 -17.45 -6.66 3.01
N THR A 365 -18.38 -7.50 3.49
CA THR A 365 -18.91 -7.36 4.85
C THR A 365 -17.82 -7.53 5.90
N ALA A 366 -16.94 -8.52 5.74
CA ALA A 366 -15.82 -8.72 6.65
C ALA A 366 -14.86 -7.51 6.67
N GLN A 367 -14.56 -6.94 5.51
CA GLN A 367 -13.70 -5.76 5.39
C GLN A 367 -14.31 -4.53 6.06
N HIS A 368 -15.61 -4.31 5.92
CA HIS A 368 -16.34 -3.26 6.64
C HIS A 368 -16.23 -3.45 8.15
N ASN A 369 -16.48 -4.67 8.64
CA ASN A 369 -16.38 -4.99 10.06
C ASN A 369 -14.92 -4.95 10.59
N GLN A 370 -13.91 -4.92 9.73
CA GLN A 370 -12.50 -4.77 10.11
C GLN A 370 -12.04 -3.30 10.15
N TRP A 371 -12.83 -2.36 9.65
CA TRP A 371 -12.50 -0.95 9.72
C TRP A 371 -12.45 -0.47 11.17
N ARG A 372 -11.47 0.37 11.50
CA ARG A 372 -11.30 0.89 12.86
C ARG A 372 -10.82 2.33 12.81
N LEU A 373 -11.49 3.22 13.50
CA LEU A 373 -10.93 4.52 13.88
C LEU A 373 -9.95 4.33 15.04
N GLY A 374 -8.80 5.00 14.99
CA GLY A 374 -7.80 4.96 16.05
C GLY A 374 -7.52 6.35 16.62
N VAL A 375 -7.36 6.44 17.96
CA VAL A 375 -6.75 7.59 18.61
C VAL A 375 -5.54 7.12 19.40
N TYR A 376 -4.40 7.80 19.22
CA TYR A 376 -3.12 7.39 19.78
C TYR A 376 -2.51 8.48 20.65
N ALA A 377 -1.90 8.09 21.76
CA ALA A 377 -1.27 9.01 22.72
C ALA A 377 -0.02 8.36 23.36
N PRO A 378 0.89 9.16 23.93
CA PRO A 378 1.93 8.62 24.82
C PRO A 378 1.33 7.85 25.99
N ALA A 379 2.00 6.79 26.46
CA ALA A 379 1.49 5.90 27.50
C ALA A 379 0.90 6.63 28.74
N PRO A 380 1.53 7.68 29.31
CA PRO A 380 0.98 8.38 30.49
C PRO A 380 -0.27 9.21 30.20
N ALA A 381 -0.58 9.49 28.93
CA ALA A 381 -1.71 10.32 28.52
C ALA A 381 -2.90 9.52 28.00
N THR A 382 -2.73 8.19 27.75
CA THR A 382 -3.69 7.34 27.06
C THR A 382 -5.11 7.43 27.62
N ASP A 383 -5.28 7.30 28.94
CA ASP A 383 -6.61 7.31 29.56
C ASP A 383 -7.30 8.67 29.48
N ARG A 384 -6.53 9.78 29.56
CA ARG A 384 -7.08 11.14 29.47
C ARG A 384 -7.49 11.44 28.03
N VAL A 385 -6.61 11.10 27.09
CA VAL A 385 -6.87 11.29 25.66
C VAL A 385 -8.01 10.39 25.20
N GLY A 386 -8.12 9.16 25.72
CA GLY A 386 -9.21 8.25 25.39
C GLY A 386 -10.59 8.78 25.80
N ARG A 387 -10.71 9.32 27.04
CA ARG A 387 -11.97 9.93 27.50
C ARG A 387 -12.32 11.18 26.68
N ALA A 388 -11.36 12.10 26.52
CA ALA A 388 -11.58 13.29 25.72
C ALA A 388 -11.98 12.97 24.27
N ALA A 389 -11.34 11.97 23.67
CA ALA A 389 -11.67 11.52 22.33
C ALA A 389 -13.09 10.93 22.23
N ALA A 390 -13.52 10.15 23.22
CA ALA A 390 -14.89 9.63 23.24
C ALA A 390 -15.91 10.77 23.31
N ASP A 391 -15.68 11.76 24.16
CA ASP A 391 -16.57 12.93 24.33
C ASP A 391 -16.58 13.80 23.05
N VAL A 392 -15.41 14.17 22.52
CA VAL A 392 -15.29 15.07 21.35
C VAL A 392 -15.81 14.40 20.06
N LEU A 393 -15.53 13.11 19.88
CA LEU A 393 -15.97 12.37 18.67
C LEU A 393 -17.40 11.84 18.78
N GLY A 394 -18.02 11.93 19.98
CA GLY A 394 -19.38 11.42 20.22
C GLY A 394 -19.46 9.89 20.15
N LEU A 395 -18.42 9.19 20.60
CA LEU A 395 -18.37 7.74 20.60
C LEU A 395 -19.08 7.17 21.82
N ASP A 396 -19.78 6.04 21.65
CA ASP A 396 -20.36 5.31 22.77
C ASP A 396 -19.21 4.60 23.54
N PRO A 397 -18.98 4.91 24.83
CA PRO A 397 -17.95 4.25 25.62
C PRO A 397 -18.11 2.72 25.70
N ASP A 398 -19.32 2.21 25.64
CA ASP A 398 -19.62 0.77 25.70
C ASP A 398 -19.26 0.03 24.38
N GLY A 399 -19.13 0.75 23.26
CA GLY A 399 -18.68 0.25 21.97
C GLY A 399 -17.15 0.23 21.78
N LEU A 400 -16.38 0.78 22.71
CA LEU A 400 -14.93 0.89 22.56
C LEU A 400 -14.20 -0.41 22.91
N VAL A 401 -13.45 -0.96 21.94
CA VAL A 401 -12.66 -2.20 22.10
C VAL A 401 -11.49 -2.06 23.11
N THR A 402 -11.22 -0.84 23.61
CA THR A 402 -10.05 -0.53 24.45
C THR A 402 -10.19 -0.96 25.91
N GLU A 403 -11.39 -1.18 26.45
CA GLU A 403 -11.58 -1.60 27.85
C GLU A 403 -11.01 -2.97 28.19
N VAL A 404 -10.81 -3.83 27.19
CA VAL A 404 -10.33 -5.21 27.37
C VAL A 404 -8.86 -5.29 27.83
N ARG A 405 -8.08 -4.21 27.75
CA ARG A 405 -6.64 -4.24 28.05
C ARG A 405 -6.24 -3.79 29.43
N GLY A 406 -7.12 -3.15 30.19
CA GLY A 406 -6.85 -2.76 31.58
C GLY A 406 -6.94 -3.91 32.58
N ALA A 407 -7.48 -5.07 32.17
CA ALA A 407 -7.79 -6.18 33.04
C ALA A 407 -7.21 -7.51 32.60
N MET A 408 -6.24 -7.55 31.67
CA MET A 408 -5.54 -8.83 31.45
C MET A 408 -4.62 -9.12 32.62
N PRO A 409 -4.78 -10.27 33.30
CA PRO A 409 -3.87 -10.69 34.35
C PRO A 409 -2.45 -10.77 33.79
N THR A 410 -1.53 -10.12 34.49
CA THR A 410 -0.12 -10.02 34.09
C THR A 410 0.71 -11.23 34.53
N THR A 411 0.12 -12.18 35.23
CA THR A 411 0.79 -13.39 35.74
C THR A 411 -0.07 -14.63 35.57
N LEU A 412 0.59 -15.78 35.34
CA LEU A 412 -0.05 -17.10 35.26
C LEU A 412 -0.75 -17.53 36.58
N ASP A 413 -0.44 -16.88 37.69
CA ASP A 413 -0.97 -17.20 39.02
C ASP A 413 -2.45 -16.78 39.21
N GLU A 414 -3.04 -16.05 38.27
CA GLU A 414 -4.45 -15.65 38.30
C GLU A 414 -5.37 -16.65 37.57
N PHE A 415 -4.81 -17.76 37.07
CA PHE A 415 -5.55 -18.85 36.41
C PHE A 415 -5.66 -20.14 37.23
N GLU A 416 -5.33 -20.16 38.54
CA GLU A 416 -5.59 -21.27 39.43
C GLU A 416 -6.93 -21.16 40.15
#